data_0c287671c72b1e5af47d6dda795a1c56
#
_entry.id   0c287671c72b1e5af47d6dda795a1c56
#
_cell.length_a   1.000
_cell.length_b   1.000
_cell.length_c   1.000
_cell.angle_alpha   90.00
_cell.angle_beta   90.00
_cell.angle_gamma   90.00
#
_symmetry.space_group_name_H-M   'P 1'
#
loop_
_entity.id
_entity.type
_entity.pdbx_description
1 polymer ?
#
loop_
_entity_poly.entity_id
_entity_poly.type
_entity_poly.pdbx_seq_one_letter_code
_entity_poly.pdbx_strand_id
1 'polypeptide(L)'
;DKMASVIERHKEAFDEVRFSRAIHSLAPAENTAKTPVLLTTGEVDGDRKRLTRHDIIALKKAFDKAKIPAEGRILVLCADHVADLLEQDQKFAAQYYNYDSGAINRMYGFEVYEYDACPYYNTSTKKKLAYGAVPAAATDRQCSVAFSLKRAMKANGSTKTYLQEAASNPTTQENLFSMRTYTICLPTKSEGLGAIVSALKA
;
A
#
# COMPACT_ATOMS: atom_id res chain seq x y z
N ASP A 1 31.37 10.30 5.52
CA ASP A 1 31.56 10.80 4.16
C ASP A 1 30.26 11.42 3.67
N LYS A 2 30.28 12.77 3.41
CA LYS A 2 29.07 13.52 3.04
C LYS A 2 28.42 13.01 1.75
N MET A 3 29.22 12.55 0.78
CA MET A 3 28.71 12.05 -0.49
C MET A 3 27.94 10.72 -0.31
N ALA A 4 28.44 9.82 0.52
CA ALA A 4 27.77 8.56 0.80
C ALA A 4 26.38 8.80 1.43
N SER A 5 26.26 9.74 2.38
CA SER A 5 24.97 10.08 3.01
C SER A 5 23.98 10.71 2.03
N VAL A 6 24.45 11.52 1.05
CA VAL A 6 23.60 12.07 0.01
C VAL A 6 23.05 10.98 -0.91
N ILE A 7 23.92 10.05 -1.34
CA ILE A 7 23.51 8.92 -2.19
C ILE A 7 22.46 8.05 -1.47
N GLU A 8 22.67 7.78 -0.18
CA GLU A 8 21.75 6.98 0.64
C GLU A 8 20.35 7.64 0.74
N ARG A 9 20.29 8.92 1.06
CA ARG A 9 19.02 9.67 1.10
C ARG A 9 18.30 9.69 -0.25
N HIS A 10 19.02 9.79 -1.35
CA HIS A 10 18.41 9.71 -2.68
C HIS A 10 17.85 8.32 -2.97
N LYS A 11 18.54 7.25 -2.56
CA LYS A 11 18.02 5.89 -2.69
C LYS A 11 16.74 5.68 -1.87
N GLU A 12 16.71 6.15 -0.63
CA GLU A 12 15.53 6.10 0.23
C GLU A 12 14.34 6.82 -0.42
N ALA A 13 14.52 8.04 -0.91
CA ALA A 13 13.48 8.80 -1.59
C ALA A 13 12.97 8.09 -2.87
N PHE A 14 13.87 7.47 -3.65
CA PHE A 14 13.47 6.67 -4.80
C PHE A 14 12.66 5.43 -4.42
N ASP A 15 13.05 4.74 -3.36
CA ASP A 15 12.37 3.54 -2.89
C ASP A 15 10.98 3.89 -2.35
N GLU A 16 10.83 4.98 -1.61
CA GLU A 16 9.54 5.49 -1.14
C GLU A 16 8.58 5.76 -2.32
N VAL A 17 8.99 6.53 -3.30
CA VAL A 17 8.19 6.81 -4.49
C VAL A 17 7.87 5.53 -5.28
N ARG A 18 8.83 4.63 -5.40
CA ARG A 18 8.66 3.35 -6.10
C ARG A 18 7.62 2.47 -5.42
N PHE A 19 7.68 2.33 -4.10
CA PHE A 19 6.74 1.51 -3.35
C PHE A 19 5.35 2.11 -3.31
N SER A 20 5.22 3.41 -3.08
CA SER A 20 3.92 4.08 -3.09
C SER A 20 3.22 3.98 -4.45
N ARG A 21 3.95 4.14 -5.56
CA ARG A 21 3.41 3.92 -6.91
C ARG A 21 3.03 2.47 -7.17
N ALA A 22 3.82 1.51 -6.68
CA ALA A 22 3.53 0.09 -6.83
C ALA A 22 2.23 -0.28 -6.12
N ILE A 23 2.07 0.11 -4.86
CA ILE A 23 0.83 -0.14 -4.09
C ILE A 23 -0.36 0.57 -4.73
N HIS A 24 -0.19 1.81 -5.17
CA HIS A 24 -1.24 2.52 -5.88
C HIS A 24 -1.68 1.79 -7.16
N SER A 25 -0.76 1.25 -7.95
CA SER A 25 -1.09 0.54 -9.19
C SER A 25 -1.73 -0.84 -8.94
N LEU A 26 -1.39 -1.51 -7.82
CA LEU A 26 -1.98 -2.78 -7.40
C LEU A 26 -3.32 -2.63 -6.67
N ALA A 27 -3.72 -1.41 -6.35
CA ALA A 27 -5.04 -1.14 -5.79
C ALA A 27 -6.09 -1.01 -6.91
N PRO A 28 -7.32 -1.57 -6.75
CA PRO A 28 -8.36 -1.48 -7.76
C PRO A 28 -8.78 -0.03 -8.04
N ALA A 29 -9.10 0.30 -9.29
CA ALA A 29 -9.54 1.64 -9.67
C ALA A 29 -10.94 1.96 -9.12
N GLU A 30 -11.83 0.96 -9.14
CA GLU A 30 -13.21 1.07 -8.70
C GLU A 30 -13.75 -0.26 -8.20
N ASN A 31 -14.90 -0.22 -7.54
CA ASN A 31 -15.57 -1.41 -7.04
C ASN A 31 -16.28 -2.16 -8.15
N THR A 32 -15.89 -3.40 -8.40
CA THR A 32 -16.57 -4.32 -9.31
C THR A 32 -16.72 -5.71 -8.68
N ALA A 33 -17.47 -6.60 -9.31
CA ALA A 33 -17.59 -7.99 -8.85
C ALA A 33 -16.26 -8.74 -8.80
N LYS A 34 -15.27 -8.32 -9.60
CA LYS A 34 -13.93 -8.93 -9.70
C LYS A 34 -12.85 -8.17 -8.96
N THR A 35 -13.10 -6.92 -8.63
CA THR A 35 -12.22 -6.01 -7.90
C THR A 35 -12.97 -5.39 -6.71
N PRO A 36 -13.22 -6.15 -5.63
CA PRO A 36 -14.02 -5.68 -4.52
C PRO A 36 -13.36 -4.52 -3.77
N VAL A 37 -14.12 -3.44 -3.55
CA VAL A 37 -13.76 -2.35 -2.64
C VAL A 37 -14.80 -2.34 -1.52
N LEU A 38 -14.38 -2.79 -0.34
CA LEU A 38 -15.24 -2.91 0.84
C LEU A 38 -15.06 -1.69 1.74
N LEU A 39 -16.11 -1.35 2.47
CA LEU A 39 -16.06 -0.35 3.53
C LEU A 39 -16.01 -1.06 4.89
N THR A 40 -15.30 -0.47 5.85
CA THR A 40 -15.21 -0.99 7.21
C THR A 40 -16.56 -0.92 7.93
N THR A 41 -16.84 -1.91 8.77
CA THR A 41 -18.14 -2.07 9.47
C THR A 41 -18.05 -1.95 10.99
N GLY A 42 -16.86 -1.65 11.53
CA GLY A 42 -16.63 -1.58 12.97
C GLY A 42 -17.25 -0.36 13.64
N GLU A 43 -16.94 -0.21 14.91
CA GLU A 43 -17.36 0.94 15.71
C GLU A 43 -16.75 2.24 15.19
N VAL A 44 -17.41 3.34 15.53
CA VAL A 44 -16.94 4.68 15.15
C VAL A 44 -15.75 5.07 16.01
N ASP A 45 -14.68 5.49 15.35
CA ASP A 45 -13.49 6.07 15.96
C ASP A 45 -13.18 7.41 15.29
N GLY A 46 -13.43 8.49 16.00
CA GLY A 46 -13.33 9.84 15.44
C GLY A 46 -14.32 10.09 14.30
N ASP A 47 -13.82 10.19 13.09
CA ASP A 47 -14.59 10.47 11.87
C ASP A 47 -14.68 9.27 10.91
N ARG A 48 -14.16 8.12 11.33
CA ARG A 48 -14.13 6.87 10.57
C ARG A 48 -14.70 5.69 11.34
N LYS A 49 -15.02 4.61 10.65
CA LYS A 49 -15.33 3.30 11.26
C LYS A 49 -14.08 2.43 11.26
N ARG A 50 -13.85 1.73 12.36
CA ARG A 50 -12.72 0.82 12.56
C ARG A 50 -12.80 -0.39 11.63
N LEU A 51 -11.65 -0.89 11.24
CA LEU A 51 -11.54 -2.17 10.56
C LEU A 51 -11.85 -3.31 11.54
N THR A 52 -12.63 -4.30 11.07
CA THR A 52 -12.95 -5.50 11.84
C THR A 52 -12.43 -6.77 11.16
N ARG A 53 -12.31 -7.85 11.93
CA ARG A 53 -12.03 -9.19 11.39
C ARG A 53 -13.08 -9.62 10.36
N HIS A 54 -14.33 -9.20 10.57
CA HIS A 54 -15.43 -9.48 9.65
C HIS A 54 -15.16 -8.91 8.25
N ASP A 55 -14.61 -7.70 8.17
CA ASP A 55 -14.29 -7.03 6.90
C ASP A 55 -13.22 -7.79 6.11
N ILE A 56 -12.19 -8.32 6.81
CA ILE A 56 -11.14 -9.12 6.19
C ILE A 56 -11.70 -10.48 5.71
N ILE A 57 -12.58 -11.10 6.49
CA ILE A 57 -13.26 -12.34 6.09
C ILE A 57 -14.19 -12.09 4.90
N ALA A 58 -14.87 -10.94 4.86
CA ALA A 58 -15.69 -10.54 3.71
C ALA A 58 -14.85 -10.36 2.44
N LEU A 59 -13.66 -9.73 2.56
CA LEU A 59 -12.72 -9.61 1.45
C LEU A 59 -12.21 -10.98 0.98
N LYS A 60 -11.87 -11.88 1.91
CA LYS A 60 -11.50 -13.27 1.60
C LYS A 60 -12.60 -13.96 0.82
N LYS A 61 -13.85 -13.87 1.30
CA LYS A 61 -15.03 -14.44 0.64
C LYS A 61 -15.23 -13.91 -0.78
N ALA A 62 -14.99 -12.60 -0.98
CA ALA A 62 -15.06 -11.99 -2.30
C ALA A 62 -13.98 -12.55 -3.24
N PHE A 63 -12.74 -12.74 -2.77
CA PHE A 63 -11.67 -13.37 -3.53
C PHE A 63 -11.95 -14.83 -3.86
N ASP A 64 -12.53 -15.60 -2.92
CA ASP A 64 -12.90 -16.99 -3.15
C ASP A 64 -14.02 -17.09 -4.24
N LYS A 65 -15.03 -16.22 -4.18
CA LYS A 65 -16.09 -16.14 -5.22
C LYS A 65 -15.53 -15.74 -6.58
N ALA A 66 -14.52 -14.87 -6.63
CA ALA A 66 -13.82 -14.49 -7.86
C ALA A 66 -12.83 -15.57 -8.36
N LYS A 67 -12.77 -16.73 -7.70
CA LYS A 67 -11.87 -17.87 -8.04
C LYS A 67 -10.39 -17.47 -8.10
N ILE A 68 -9.97 -16.57 -7.20
CA ILE A 68 -8.58 -16.18 -7.08
C ILE A 68 -7.85 -17.25 -6.27
N PRO A 69 -6.66 -17.74 -6.70
CA PRO A 69 -5.89 -18.73 -5.94
C PRO A 69 -5.65 -18.27 -4.49
N ALA A 70 -5.77 -19.20 -3.55
CA ALA A 70 -5.54 -18.90 -2.12
C ALA A 70 -4.07 -18.64 -1.81
N GLU A 71 -3.17 -19.26 -2.58
CA GLU A 71 -1.73 -19.08 -2.44
C GLU A 71 -1.25 -17.74 -3.03
N GLY A 72 -0.38 -17.05 -2.29
CA GLY A 72 0.20 -15.78 -2.73
C GLY A 72 -0.77 -14.59 -2.65
N ARG A 73 -1.79 -14.65 -1.79
CA ARG A 73 -2.62 -13.49 -1.45
C ARG A 73 -1.88 -12.62 -0.46
N ILE A 74 -1.72 -11.37 -0.77
CA ILE A 74 -1.10 -10.34 0.08
C ILE A 74 -2.17 -9.34 0.50
N LEU A 75 -2.10 -8.91 1.75
CA LEU A 75 -2.87 -7.81 2.30
C LEU A 75 -1.89 -6.77 2.88
N VAL A 76 -1.88 -5.59 2.32
CA VAL A 76 -1.10 -4.45 2.81
C VAL A 76 -2.02 -3.54 3.60
N LEU A 77 -1.79 -3.46 4.90
CA LEU A 77 -2.57 -2.66 5.83
C LEU A 77 -2.01 -1.25 5.92
N CYS A 78 -2.89 -0.25 5.96
CA CYS A 78 -2.53 1.11 6.37
C CYS A 78 -2.42 1.20 7.91
N ALA A 79 -1.74 2.21 8.41
CA ALA A 79 -1.47 2.39 9.84
C ALA A 79 -2.73 2.37 10.72
N ASP A 80 -3.80 3.04 10.28
CA ASP A 80 -5.08 3.06 10.99
C ASP A 80 -5.69 1.66 11.15
N HIS A 81 -5.65 0.86 10.09
CA HIS A 81 -6.21 -0.50 10.13
C HIS A 81 -5.36 -1.47 10.95
N VAL A 82 -4.05 -1.26 11.01
CA VAL A 82 -3.16 -2.01 11.92
C VAL A 82 -3.52 -1.71 13.36
N ALA A 83 -3.64 -0.44 13.74
CA ALA A 83 -4.03 -0.03 15.08
C ALA A 83 -5.39 -0.62 15.48
N ASP A 84 -6.39 -0.56 14.59
CA ASP A 84 -7.72 -1.14 14.82
C ASP A 84 -7.66 -2.64 15.16
N LEU A 85 -6.86 -3.40 14.42
CA LEU A 85 -6.72 -4.84 14.65
C LEU A 85 -6.00 -5.18 15.95
N LEU A 86 -5.00 -4.40 16.32
CA LEU A 86 -4.25 -4.60 17.56
C LEU A 86 -5.08 -4.26 18.80
N GLU A 87 -6.01 -3.30 18.71
CA GLU A 87 -6.86 -2.90 19.82
C GLU A 87 -8.07 -3.80 20.04
N GLN A 88 -8.57 -4.49 19.00
CA GLN A 88 -9.87 -5.19 19.03
C GLN A 88 -9.93 -6.42 19.95
N ASP A 89 -8.84 -7.17 20.11
CA ASP A 89 -8.87 -8.41 20.90
C ASP A 89 -7.46 -8.88 21.28
N GLN A 90 -7.18 -8.93 22.57
CA GLN A 90 -5.89 -9.42 23.09
C GLN A 90 -5.62 -10.88 22.69
N LYS A 91 -6.64 -11.75 22.64
CA LYS A 91 -6.48 -13.15 22.21
C LYS A 91 -6.14 -13.24 20.73
N PHE A 92 -6.76 -12.39 19.93
CA PHE A 92 -6.49 -12.28 18.51
C PHE A 92 -5.08 -11.73 18.25
N ALA A 93 -4.70 -10.67 18.96
CA ALA A 93 -3.35 -10.11 18.90
C ALA A 93 -2.30 -11.17 19.28
N ALA A 94 -2.52 -11.95 20.35
CA ALA A 94 -1.61 -13.01 20.77
C ALA A 94 -1.46 -14.14 19.74
N GLN A 95 -2.49 -14.42 18.94
CA GLN A 95 -2.48 -15.49 17.95
C GLN A 95 -1.82 -15.09 16.63
N TYR A 96 -1.98 -13.83 16.21
CA TYR A 96 -1.58 -13.36 14.87
C TYR A 96 -0.47 -12.33 14.90
N TYR A 97 -0.22 -11.71 16.04
CA TYR A 97 0.82 -10.71 16.24
C TYR A 97 2.10 -11.36 16.76
N ASN A 98 3.20 -11.08 16.11
CA ASN A 98 4.51 -11.51 16.58
C ASN A 98 5.09 -10.43 17.50
N TYR A 99 5.09 -10.68 18.81
CA TYR A 99 5.60 -9.73 19.80
C TYR A 99 7.09 -9.40 19.65
N ASP A 100 7.89 -10.33 19.09
CA ASP A 100 9.32 -10.12 18.90
C ASP A 100 9.60 -9.15 17.74
N SER A 101 8.83 -9.26 16.65
CA SER A 101 9.00 -8.42 15.46
C SER A 101 8.01 -7.25 15.37
N GLY A 102 6.98 -7.23 16.21
CA GLY A 102 5.91 -6.24 16.15
C GLY A 102 5.08 -6.29 14.87
N ALA A 103 5.04 -7.42 14.18
CA ALA A 103 4.38 -7.55 12.89
C ALA A 103 3.27 -8.61 12.88
N ILE A 104 2.20 -8.35 12.12
CA ILE A 104 1.15 -9.32 11.83
C ILE A 104 1.60 -10.15 10.62
N ASN A 105 1.89 -11.45 10.81
CA ASN A 105 2.48 -12.27 9.75
C ASN A 105 1.44 -12.82 8.76
N ARG A 106 0.37 -13.44 9.26
CA ARG A 106 -0.68 -14.06 8.43
C ARG A 106 -2.06 -13.92 9.06
N MET A 107 -3.06 -13.68 8.22
CA MET A 107 -4.44 -13.53 8.66
C MET A 107 -5.41 -14.01 7.59
N TYR A 108 -6.27 -14.98 7.94
CA TYR A 108 -7.34 -15.50 7.07
C TYR A 108 -6.91 -15.87 5.63
N GLY A 109 -5.68 -16.40 5.48
CA GLY A 109 -5.15 -16.80 4.17
C GLY A 109 -4.47 -15.69 3.40
N PHE A 110 -4.31 -14.51 3.97
CA PHE A 110 -3.47 -13.44 3.46
C PHE A 110 -2.13 -13.41 4.18
N GLU A 111 -1.05 -13.12 3.48
CA GLU A 111 0.21 -12.63 4.04
C GLU A 111 0.04 -11.14 4.28
N VAL A 112 0.30 -10.69 5.51
CA VAL A 112 0.02 -9.31 5.92
C VAL A 112 1.30 -8.51 5.99
N TYR A 113 1.27 -7.34 5.39
CA TYR A 113 2.33 -6.33 5.42
C TYR A 113 1.73 -4.99 5.85
N GLU A 114 2.54 -4.16 6.46
CA GLU A 114 2.17 -2.82 6.90
C GLU A 114 2.84 -1.80 5.99
N TYR A 115 2.09 -0.79 5.54
CA TYR A 115 2.62 0.29 4.72
C TYR A 115 1.78 1.55 4.88
N ASP A 116 2.42 2.66 5.18
CA ASP A 116 1.78 3.94 5.50
C ASP A 116 1.28 4.71 4.27
N ALA A 117 1.97 4.62 3.13
CA ALA A 117 1.61 5.34 1.91
C ALA A 117 0.61 4.56 1.02
N CYS A 118 -0.41 3.96 1.63
CA CYS A 118 -1.52 3.34 0.93
C CYS A 118 -2.41 4.37 0.23
N PRO A 119 -3.04 4.03 -0.92
CA PRO A 119 -3.86 4.95 -1.69
C PRO A 119 -5.14 5.37 -0.96
N TYR A 120 -5.70 6.50 -1.40
CA TYR A 120 -6.96 7.04 -0.91
C TYR A 120 -8.11 6.72 -1.86
N TYR A 121 -9.28 6.52 -1.29
CA TYR A 121 -10.52 6.29 -2.01
C TYR A 121 -11.60 7.25 -1.54
N ASN A 122 -12.44 7.65 -2.48
CA ASN A 122 -13.68 8.29 -2.15
C ASN A 122 -14.66 7.27 -1.59
N THR A 123 -15.14 7.48 -0.37
CA THR A 123 -15.96 6.51 0.36
C THR A 123 -17.35 6.32 -0.25
N SER A 124 -17.93 7.36 -0.86
CA SER A 124 -19.24 7.31 -1.48
C SER A 124 -19.23 6.59 -2.83
N THR A 125 -18.27 6.92 -3.69
CA THR A 125 -18.17 6.36 -5.05
C THR A 125 -17.36 5.07 -5.09
N LYS A 126 -16.58 4.77 -4.04
CA LYS A 126 -15.62 3.65 -3.97
C LYS A 126 -14.60 3.67 -5.11
N LYS A 127 -14.25 4.86 -5.59
CA LYS A 127 -13.24 5.07 -6.62
C LYS A 127 -11.94 5.52 -6.00
N LYS A 128 -10.84 5.01 -6.55
CA LYS A 128 -9.49 5.38 -6.16
C LYS A 128 -9.17 6.79 -6.65
N LEU A 129 -8.54 7.61 -5.81
CA LEU A 129 -7.99 8.89 -6.21
C LEU A 129 -6.77 8.69 -7.13
N ALA A 130 -6.50 9.69 -7.96
CA ALA A 130 -5.27 9.70 -8.77
C ALA A 130 -4.02 9.72 -7.87
N TYR A 131 -2.92 9.17 -8.34
CA TYR A 131 -1.65 9.23 -7.61
C TYR A 131 -1.22 10.68 -7.41
N GLY A 132 -0.90 11.03 -6.16
CA GLY A 132 -0.52 12.39 -5.78
C GLY A 132 -1.68 13.37 -5.60
N ALA A 133 -2.93 12.94 -5.76
CA ALA A 133 -4.07 13.77 -5.44
C ALA A 133 -4.16 14.02 -3.93
N VAL A 134 -4.53 15.24 -3.54
CA VAL A 134 -4.77 15.60 -2.15
C VAL A 134 -6.15 15.07 -1.74
N PRO A 135 -6.25 14.21 -0.72
CA PRO A 135 -7.53 13.68 -0.27
C PRO A 135 -8.37 14.75 0.43
N ALA A 136 -9.66 14.76 0.14
CA ALA A 136 -10.62 15.59 0.83
C ALA A 136 -11.03 14.93 2.15
N ALA A 137 -10.76 15.57 3.27
CA ALA A 137 -11.01 15.00 4.61
C ALA A 137 -12.47 14.61 4.87
N ALA A 138 -13.43 15.23 4.17
CA ALA A 138 -14.85 14.95 4.33
C ALA A 138 -15.33 13.67 3.61
N THR A 139 -14.62 13.24 2.55
CA THR A 139 -15.10 12.16 1.66
C THR A 139 -14.12 11.06 1.40
N ASP A 140 -12.83 11.33 1.59
CA ASP A 140 -11.78 10.43 1.16
C ASP A 140 -11.08 9.81 2.36
N ARG A 141 -10.81 8.51 2.29
CA ARG A 141 -10.11 7.77 3.34
C ARG A 141 -9.04 6.86 2.75
N GLN A 142 -8.01 6.66 3.53
CA GLN A 142 -6.96 5.70 3.20
C GLN A 142 -7.51 4.28 3.23
N CYS A 143 -6.99 3.44 2.35
CA CYS A 143 -7.40 2.04 2.25
C CYS A 143 -6.26 1.09 2.63
N SER A 144 -6.62 -0.14 2.94
CA SER A 144 -5.73 -1.29 2.87
C SER A 144 -5.93 -2.00 1.53
N VAL A 145 -4.83 -2.46 0.94
CA VAL A 145 -4.82 -3.05 -0.41
C VAL A 145 -4.58 -4.55 -0.34
N ALA A 146 -5.39 -5.32 -1.05
CA ALA A 146 -5.17 -6.75 -1.20
C ALA A 146 -4.95 -7.12 -2.67
N PHE A 147 -3.98 -8.00 -2.92
CA PHE A 147 -3.70 -8.47 -4.27
C PHE A 147 -3.14 -9.89 -4.27
N SER A 148 -3.17 -10.54 -5.44
CA SER A 148 -2.54 -11.84 -5.65
C SER A 148 -1.21 -11.67 -6.37
N LEU A 149 -0.13 -12.21 -5.79
CA LEU A 149 1.21 -12.23 -6.41
C LEU A 149 1.21 -12.87 -7.80
N LYS A 150 0.39 -13.90 -8.00
CA LYS A 150 0.27 -14.59 -9.31
C LYS A 150 -0.35 -13.69 -10.39
N ARG A 151 -0.91 -12.55 -10.01
CA ARG A 151 -1.55 -11.58 -10.91
C ARG A 151 -0.90 -10.21 -10.88
N ALA A 152 0.25 -10.09 -10.22
CA ALA A 152 1.09 -8.89 -10.19
C ALA A 152 2.37 -9.14 -10.97
N MET A 153 2.83 -8.13 -11.69
CA MET A 153 4.08 -8.13 -12.42
C MET A 153 4.94 -6.95 -11.99
N LYS A 154 6.22 -7.22 -11.79
CA LYS A 154 7.22 -6.20 -11.50
C LYS A 154 8.36 -6.32 -12.49
N ALA A 155 8.76 -5.22 -13.08
CA ALA A 155 9.97 -5.13 -13.87
C ALA A 155 10.84 -3.98 -13.36
N ASN A 156 12.11 -4.26 -13.14
CA ASN A 156 13.11 -3.28 -12.75
C ASN A 156 14.12 -3.12 -13.89
N GLY A 157 14.32 -1.90 -14.34
CA GLY A 157 15.43 -1.56 -15.22
C GLY A 157 16.73 -1.30 -14.43
N SER A 158 17.79 -1.04 -15.15
CA SER A 158 19.07 -0.67 -14.55
C SER A 158 18.99 0.72 -13.91
N THR A 159 19.58 0.87 -12.73
CA THR A 159 19.82 2.18 -12.11
C THR A 159 21.10 2.74 -12.67
N LYS A 160 21.06 3.97 -13.18
CA LYS A 160 22.24 4.71 -13.65
C LYS A 160 22.47 5.92 -12.76
N THR A 161 23.70 6.08 -12.34
CA THR A 161 24.16 7.21 -11.52
C THR A 161 25.04 8.10 -12.40
N TYR A 162 24.80 9.39 -12.34
CA TYR A 162 25.58 10.41 -13.05
C TYR A 162 26.20 11.33 -12.01
N LEU A 163 27.50 11.52 -12.11
CA LEU A 163 28.27 12.41 -11.24
C LEU A 163 29.02 13.39 -12.14
N GLN A 164 28.91 14.68 -11.86
CA GLN A 164 29.73 15.72 -12.42
C GLN A 164 30.49 16.41 -11.30
N GLU A 165 31.81 16.38 -11.39
CA GLU A 165 32.68 17.02 -10.40
C GLU A 165 32.75 18.54 -10.64
N ALA A 166 32.94 19.30 -9.56
CA ALA A 166 33.09 20.76 -9.61
C ALA A 166 34.23 21.21 -10.55
N ALA A 167 35.29 20.40 -10.63
CA ALA A 167 36.43 20.66 -11.52
C ALA A 167 36.06 20.65 -13.00
N SER A 168 35.00 19.91 -13.39
CA SER A 168 34.52 19.87 -14.78
C SER A 168 33.42 20.89 -15.08
N ASN A 169 33.00 21.66 -14.08
CA ASN A 169 31.96 22.70 -14.21
C ASN A 169 32.46 24.06 -13.75
N PRO A 170 33.22 24.79 -14.60
CA PRO A 170 33.85 26.04 -14.23
C PRO A 170 32.85 27.20 -13.96
N THR A 171 31.59 27.03 -14.38
CA THR A 171 30.59 28.11 -14.28
C THR A 171 29.96 28.16 -12.88
N THR A 172 29.62 27.02 -12.30
CA THR A 172 28.95 26.95 -10.99
C THR A 172 29.84 26.40 -9.89
N GLN A 173 30.92 25.70 -10.25
CA GLN A 173 31.86 25.03 -9.32
C GLN A 173 31.17 24.11 -8.30
N GLU A 174 30.09 23.47 -8.73
CA GLU A 174 29.28 22.57 -7.91
C GLU A 174 29.41 21.11 -8.35
N ASN A 175 29.38 20.20 -7.39
CA ASN A 175 29.25 18.77 -7.66
C ASN A 175 27.79 18.45 -7.92
N LEU A 176 27.46 17.96 -9.11
CA LEU A 176 26.13 17.56 -9.50
C LEU A 176 26.00 16.03 -9.42
N PHE A 177 24.98 15.58 -8.71
CA PHE A 177 24.62 14.18 -8.60
C PHE A 177 23.21 13.96 -9.17
N SER A 178 23.08 13.00 -10.07
CA SER A 178 21.78 12.61 -10.63
C SER A 178 21.68 11.09 -10.68
N MET A 179 20.51 10.56 -10.39
CA MET A 179 20.22 9.14 -10.45
C MET A 179 18.96 8.91 -11.28
N ARG A 180 19.00 7.86 -12.11
CA ARG A 180 17.85 7.45 -12.92
C ARG A 180 17.63 5.95 -12.76
N THR A 181 16.40 5.58 -12.38
CA THR A 181 15.95 4.19 -12.34
C THR A 181 14.60 4.05 -13.04
N TYR A 182 14.40 2.93 -13.71
CA TYR A 182 13.13 2.57 -14.33
C TYR A 182 12.55 1.40 -13.57
N THR A 183 11.34 1.57 -13.07
CA THR A 183 10.59 0.50 -12.42
C THR A 183 9.15 0.55 -12.88
N ILE A 184 8.55 -0.61 -13.03
CA ILE A 184 7.12 -0.74 -13.29
C ILE A 184 6.57 -1.87 -12.43
N CYS A 185 5.42 -1.64 -11.82
CA CYS A 185 4.65 -2.64 -11.09
C CYS A 185 3.19 -2.50 -11.50
N LEU A 186 2.66 -3.53 -12.14
CA LEU A 186 1.32 -3.51 -12.70
C LEU A 186 0.61 -4.85 -12.44
N PRO A 187 -0.73 -4.83 -12.31
CA PRO A 187 -1.50 -6.06 -12.36
C PRO A 187 -1.49 -6.64 -13.78
N THR A 188 -1.24 -7.94 -13.91
CA THR A 188 -1.32 -8.66 -15.19
C THR A 188 -2.76 -8.93 -15.62
N LYS A 189 -3.68 -8.94 -14.66
CA LYS A 189 -5.13 -9.08 -14.86
C LYS A 189 -5.85 -8.10 -13.93
N SER A 190 -6.97 -7.58 -14.36
CA SER A 190 -7.84 -6.74 -13.53
C SER A 190 -8.46 -7.47 -12.33
N GLU A 191 -8.50 -8.81 -12.38
CA GLU A 191 -9.01 -9.64 -11.30
C GLU A 191 -7.93 -9.93 -10.26
N GLY A 192 -8.32 -10.06 -8.99
CA GLY A 192 -7.40 -10.38 -7.90
C GLY A 192 -6.76 -9.18 -7.23
N LEU A 193 -7.40 -8.04 -7.41
CA LEU A 193 -7.15 -6.81 -6.68
C LEU A 193 -8.35 -6.55 -5.77
N GLY A 194 -8.11 -6.02 -4.58
CA GLY A 194 -9.15 -5.64 -3.63
C GLY A 194 -8.68 -4.51 -2.73
N ALA A 195 -9.62 -3.83 -2.11
CA ALA A 195 -9.33 -2.80 -1.13
C ALA A 195 -10.35 -2.83 0.01
N ILE A 196 -9.91 -2.45 1.20
CA ILE A 196 -10.77 -2.14 2.35
C ILE A 196 -10.52 -0.67 2.69
N VAL A 197 -11.57 0.13 2.67
CA VAL A 197 -11.54 1.58 2.91
C VAL A 197 -12.25 1.86 4.22
N SER A 198 -11.70 2.71 5.07
CA SER A 198 -12.42 3.16 6.28
C SER A 198 -13.71 3.86 5.88
N ALA A 199 -14.85 3.38 6.38
CA ALA A 199 -16.12 4.07 6.17
C ALA A 199 -16.15 5.39 6.96
N LEU A 200 -16.92 6.36 6.47
CA LEU A 200 -17.20 7.56 7.24
C LEU A 200 -18.16 7.26 8.40
N LYS A 201 -18.10 8.09 9.41
CA LYS A 201 -19.13 8.17 10.45
C LYS A 201 -20.47 8.48 9.76
N ALA A 202 -21.45 7.62 9.97
CA ALA A 202 -22.81 7.87 9.51
C ALA A 202 -23.48 8.93 10.38
#